data_045513b439cf8145dfc4ec3cab1344a9
#
_entry.id   045513b439cf8145dfc4ec3cab1344a9
#
_cell.length_a   1.000
_cell.length_b   1.000
_cell.length_c   1.000
_cell.angle_alpha   90.00
_cell.angle_beta   90.00
_cell.angle_gamma   90.00
#
_symmetry.space_group_name_H-M   'P 1'
#
loop_
_entity.id
_entity.type
_entity.pdbx_description
1 polymer ?
#
loop_
_entity_poly.entity_id
_entity_poly.type
_entity_poly.pdbx_seq_one_letter_code
_entity_poly.pdbx_strand_id
1 'polypeptide(L)'
;MPLPASTRPLLLLGGNPPPSVKVKSMRSFLCMLVCAVALLASGELSGRRAPGFSLPDKNLKQYDLQDYRGKIVLIDIIQTRCAHCATFSTILEEVAAKYKGRVAVLSIVNPPDTTSTVQQYMAQNKVSTPILFDCGQVSSSYYKASPQNSEINVPHLFIVDARGVIQNDYAYSALTKGIFEDRDLFGELDRMLAKTK
;
A
#
# COMPACT_ATOMS: atom_id res chain seq x y z
N MET A 1 -19.78 -78.09 52.66
CA MET A 1 -19.07 -78.38 51.41
C MET A 1 -18.69 -77.07 50.77
N PRO A 2 -17.41 -76.74 50.74
CA PRO A 2 -16.93 -75.52 50.10
C PRO A 2 -16.48 -75.75 48.65
N LEU A 3 -16.84 -74.87 47.72
CA LEU A 3 -16.38 -74.85 46.35
C LEU A 3 -15.04 -74.07 46.23
N PRO A 4 -14.18 -74.47 45.30
CA PRO A 4 -12.80 -73.89 45.22
C PRO A 4 -12.79 -72.57 44.47
N ALA A 5 -11.86 -71.69 44.90
CA ALA A 5 -11.52 -70.42 44.27
C ALA A 5 -10.76 -70.64 42.95
N SER A 6 -11.22 -70.02 41.89
CA SER A 6 -10.54 -69.98 40.60
C SER A 6 -9.71 -68.70 40.51
N THR A 7 -8.38 -68.84 40.56
CA THR A 7 -7.40 -67.77 40.38
C THR A 7 -7.16 -67.58 38.88
N ARG A 8 -7.54 -66.43 38.35
CA ARG A 8 -7.15 -66.02 36.96
C ARG A 8 -5.91 -65.13 37.02
N PRO A 9 -4.91 -65.31 36.16
CA PRO A 9 -3.76 -64.43 36.11
C PRO A 9 -4.10 -63.11 35.44
N LEU A 10 -3.59 -62.01 36.03
CA LEU A 10 -3.69 -60.66 35.56
C LEU A 10 -2.76 -60.45 34.34
N LEU A 11 -3.31 -60.29 33.15
CA LEU A 11 -2.54 -59.93 31.95
C LEU A 11 -2.13 -58.45 32.06
N LEU A 12 -0.82 -58.23 32.18
CA LEU A 12 -0.21 -56.90 32.06
C LEU A 12 -0.28 -56.45 30.60
N LEU A 13 -1.20 -55.55 30.32
CA LEU A 13 -1.23 -54.80 29.06
C LEU A 13 -0.06 -53.80 29.04
N GLY A 14 0.95 -54.12 28.26
CA GLY A 14 2.04 -53.19 27.97
C GLY A 14 1.51 -51.97 27.17
N GLY A 15 1.42 -50.85 27.85
CA GLY A 15 1.11 -49.56 27.22
C GLY A 15 2.34 -49.04 26.47
N ASN A 16 2.22 -48.92 25.15
CA ASN A 16 3.22 -48.19 24.37
C ASN A 16 3.25 -46.72 24.79
N PRO A 17 4.40 -46.09 24.94
CA PRO A 17 4.52 -44.66 25.20
C PRO A 17 3.97 -43.86 24.00
N PRO A 18 3.32 -42.70 24.25
CA PRO A 18 2.80 -41.86 23.15
C PRO A 18 3.96 -41.34 22.28
N PRO A 19 3.73 -41.18 20.95
CA PRO A 19 4.78 -40.69 20.06
C PRO A 19 5.18 -39.29 20.45
N SER A 20 6.50 -39.06 20.58
CA SER A 20 7.09 -37.76 20.84
C SER A 20 6.80 -36.82 19.67
N VAL A 21 5.90 -35.86 19.85
CA VAL A 21 5.61 -34.81 18.89
C VAL A 21 6.85 -33.89 18.81
N LYS A 22 7.57 -33.96 17.70
CA LYS A 22 8.77 -33.13 17.46
C LYS A 22 8.35 -31.65 17.35
N VAL A 23 8.80 -30.83 18.30
CA VAL A 23 8.56 -29.38 18.43
C VAL A 23 9.08 -28.55 17.23
N LYS A 24 9.64 -29.16 16.19
CA LYS A 24 10.09 -28.47 14.96
C LYS A 24 8.97 -27.90 14.10
N SER A 25 7.74 -28.38 14.24
CA SER A 25 6.59 -27.95 13.42
C SER A 25 6.04 -26.58 13.84
N MET A 26 6.14 -26.21 15.11
CA MET A 26 5.48 -24.98 15.62
C MET A 26 6.18 -23.69 15.17
N ARG A 27 7.51 -23.72 14.99
CA ARG A 27 8.26 -22.57 14.46
C ARG A 27 7.97 -22.28 12.99
N SER A 28 7.77 -23.33 12.18
CA SER A 28 7.41 -23.20 10.76
C SER A 28 5.99 -22.69 10.59
N PHE A 29 5.04 -23.10 11.45
CA PHE A 29 3.66 -22.61 11.43
C PHE A 29 3.58 -21.13 11.84
N LEU A 30 4.36 -20.70 12.82
CA LEU A 30 4.40 -19.31 13.27
C LEU A 30 5.02 -18.40 12.19
N CYS A 31 6.06 -18.84 11.47
CA CYS A 31 6.60 -18.09 10.34
C CYS A 31 5.62 -17.99 9.16
N MET A 32 4.85 -19.05 8.85
CA MET A 32 3.81 -18.99 7.81
C MET A 32 2.67 -18.03 8.18
N LEU A 33 2.26 -17.98 9.44
CA LEU A 33 1.20 -17.09 9.91
C LEU A 33 1.63 -15.61 9.84
N VAL A 34 2.89 -15.31 10.18
CA VAL A 34 3.45 -13.95 10.11
C VAL A 34 3.61 -13.47 8.66
N CYS A 35 3.99 -14.36 7.72
CA CYS A 35 4.04 -14.01 6.30
C CYS A 35 2.65 -13.76 5.69
N ALA A 36 1.60 -14.44 6.15
CA ALA A 36 0.24 -14.25 5.64
C ALA A 36 -0.36 -12.89 6.03
N VAL A 37 0.02 -12.34 7.20
CA VAL A 37 -0.47 -11.02 7.65
C VAL A 37 0.17 -9.88 6.86
N ALA A 38 1.40 -10.03 6.37
CA ALA A 38 2.07 -9.01 5.55
C ALA A 38 1.43 -8.85 4.15
N LEU A 39 0.73 -9.86 3.65
CA LEU A 39 0.02 -9.81 2.36
C LEU A 39 -1.33 -9.06 2.42
N LEU A 40 -1.87 -8.83 3.61
CA LEU A 40 -3.16 -8.15 3.81
C LEU A 40 -3.05 -6.62 3.82
N ALA A 41 -1.84 -6.06 3.85
CA ALA A 41 -1.61 -4.61 3.86
C ALA A 41 -1.34 -4.02 2.46
N SER A 42 -1.20 -4.85 1.42
CA SER A 42 -0.98 -4.40 0.05
C SER A 42 -2.30 -4.39 -0.73
N GLY A 43 -2.62 -3.27 -1.37
CA GLY A 43 -3.82 -3.13 -2.18
C GLY A 43 -3.78 -3.97 -3.47
N GLU A 44 -4.89 -3.97 -4.22
CA GLU A 44 -5.15 -4.84 -5.38
C GLU A 44 -4.09 -4.70 -6.50
N LEU A 45 -3.50 -3.52 -6.66
CA LEU A 45 -2.53 -3.26 -7.74
C LEU A 45 -1.08 -3.53 -7.35
N SER A 46 -0.79 -3.87 -6.09
CA SER A 46 0.58 -4.16 -5.65
C SER A 46 1.19 -5.33 -6.42
N GLY A 47 2.46 -5.19 -6.82
CA GLY A 47 3.20 -6.15 -7.63
C GLY A 47 2.90 -6.09 -9.14
N ARG A 48 1.97 -5.25 -9.58
CA ARG A 48 1.63 -5.09 -11.01
C ARG A 48 2.38 -3.92 -11.63
N ARG A 49 2.56 -3.97 -12.95
CA ARG A 49 3.06 -2.83 -13.71
C ARG A 49 2.08 -1.67 -13.60
N ALA A 50 2.59 -0.48 -13.26
CA ALA A 50 1.78 0.73 -13.22
C ALA A 50 1.20 1.04 -14.60
N PRO A 51 -0.13 1.21 -14.73
CA PRO A 51 -0.74 1.70 -15.96
C PRO A 51 -0.15 3.06 -16.35
N GLY A 52 0.17 3.24 -17.65
CA GLY A 52 0.68 4.51 -18.15
C GLY A 52 -0.40 5.57 -18.18
N PHE A 53 0.02 6.83 -18.01
CA PHE A 53 -0.82 8.01 -18.26
C PHE A 53 0.05 9.17 -18.74
N SER A 54 -0.58 10.12 -19.43
CA SER A 54 -0.01 11.42 -19.75
C SER A 54 -1.06 12.47 -19.44
N LEU A 55 -0.83 13.28 -18.41
CA LEU A 55 -1.81 14.21 -17.85
C LEU A 55 -1.26 15.63 -17.76
N PRO A 56 -2.09 16.67 -18.01
CA PRO A 56 -1.69 18.05 -17.86
C PRO A 56 -1.76 18.55 -16.42
N ASP A 57 -0.92 19.51 -16.07
CA ASP A 57 -1.11 20.37 -14.89
C ASP A 57 -1.99 21.60 -15.20
N LYS A 58 -2.15 22.48 -14.22
CA LYS A 58 -2.89 23.75 -14.36
C LYS A 58 -2.36 24.72 -15.42
N ASN A 59 -1.12 24.51 -15.88
CA ASN A 59 -0.48 25.30 -16.93
C ASN A 59 -0.45 24.59 -18.29
N LEU A 60 -1.17 23.46 -18.42
CA LEU A 60 -1.21 22.57 -19.57
C LEU A 60 0.15 21.88 -19.86
N LYS A 61 1.08 21.92 -18.93
CA LYS A 61 2.30 21.11 -19.04
C LYS A 61 1.96 19.64 -18.85
N GLN A 62 2.36 18.81 -19.82
CA GLN A 62 2.14 17.38 -19.79
C GLN A 62 3.16 16.67 -18.90
N TYR A 63 2.69 15.67 -18.18
CA TYR A 63 3.47 14.79 -17.34
C TYR A 63 3.16 13.34 -17.72
N ASP A 64 4.13 12.68 -18.32
CA ASP A 64 4.02 11.26 -18.70
C ASP A 64 4.70 10.39 -17.64
N LEU A 65 4.02 9.36 -17.18
CA LEU A 65 4.58 8.44 -16.18
C LEU A 65 5.88 7.78 -16.65
N GLN A 66 6.05 7.58 -17.97
CA GLN A 66 7.26 6.97 -18.53
C GLN A 66 8.51 7.83 -18.35
N ASP A 67 8.36 9.17 -18.25
CA ASP A 67 9.48 10.10 -18.05
C ASP A 67 10.14 9.95 -16.67
N TYR A 68 9.50 9.22 -15.78
CA TYR A 68 9.97 8.98 -14.41
C TYR A 68 10.64 7.61 -14.23
N ARG A 69 10.92 6.89 -15.31
CA ARG A 69 11.69 5.65 -15.24
C ARG A 69 13.05 5.87 -14.57
N GLY A 70 13.47 4.95 -13.72
CA GLY A 70 14.67 5.07 -12.91
C GLY A 70 14.48 5.79 -11.57
N LYS A 71 13.27 6.34 -11.29
CA LYS A 71 12.91 6.98 -10.02
C LYS A 71 11.78 6.21 -9.35
N ILE A 72 11.65 6.37 -8.03
CA ILE A 72 10.41 6.04 -7.33
C ILE A 72 9.39 7.13 -7.64
N VAL A 73 8.16 6.76 -7.98
CA VAL A 73 7.07 7.70 -8.23
C VAL A 73 5.96 7.48 -7.20
N LEU A 74 5.58 8.56 -6.53
CA LEU A 74 4.41 8.62 -5.67
C LEU A 74 3.26 9.18 -6.51
N ILE A 75 2.25 8.34 -6.77
CA ILE A 75 1.01 8.75 -7.44
C ILE A 75 -0.02 8.91 -6.33
N ASP A 76 -0.36 10.14 -6.01
CA ASP A 76 -1.28 10.51 -4.94
C ASP A 76 -2.61 11.00 -5.53
N ILE A 77 -3.70 10.31 -5.22
CA ILE A 77 -5.03 10.71 -5.69
C ILE A 77 -5.69 11.53 -4.60
N ILE A 78 -6.06 12.75 -4.95
CA ILE A 78 -6.59 13.73 -4.01
C ILE A 78 -7.89 14.37 -4.50
N GLN A 79 -8.55 15.04 -3.57
CA GLN A 79 -9.58 16.05 -3.83
C GLN A 79 -9.24 17.31 -3.05
N THR A 80 -9.47 18.50 -3.64
CA THR A 80 -9.09 19.78 -3.02
C THR A 80 -9.88 20.10 -1.75
N ARG A 81 -11.01 19.43 -1.52
CA ARG A 81 -11.85 19.57 -0.30
C ARG A 81 -11.55 18.55 0.79
N CYS A 82 -10.59 17.67 0.57
CA CYS A 82 -10.25 16.59 1.49
C CYS A 82 -9.22 17.06 2.52
N ALA A 83 -9.59 17.09 3.80
CA ALA A 83 -8.70 17.53 4.88
C ALA A 83 -7.49 16.59 5.07
N HIS A 84 -7.68 15.27 4.96
CA HIS A 84 -6.58 14.31 5.05
C HIS A 84 -5.63 14.45 3.85
N CYS A 85 -6.13 14.80 2.67
CA CYS A 85 -5.30 15.07 1.51
C CYS A 85 -4.42 16.31 1.75
N ALA A 86 -4.96 17.36 2.39
CA ALA A 86 -4.19 18.56 2.74
C ALA A 86 -3.06 18.25 3.72
N THR A 87 -3.31 17.44 4.74
CA THR A 87 -2.28 16.96 5.68
C THR A 87 -1.21 16.17 4.93
N PHE A 88 -1.61 15.23 4.09
CA PHE A 88 -0.69 14.39 3.34
C PHE A 88 0.17 15.18 2.34
N SER A 89 -0.39 16.21 1.69
CA SER A 89 0.37 17.08 0.80
C SER A 89 1.57 17.74 1.48
N THR A 90 1.47 18.08 2.77
CA THR A 90 2.60 18.62 3.53
C THR A 90 3.73 17.59 3.66
N ILE A 91 3.37 16.33 3.93
CA ILE A 91 4.33 15.21 4.01
C ILE A 91 4.97 14.98 2.63
N LEU A 92 4.20 15.06 1.56
CA LEU A 92 4.71 14.88 0.20
C LEU A 92 5.68 15.99 -0.23
N GLU A 93 5.48 17.23 0.21
CA GLU A 93 6.46 18.32 0.01
C GLU A 93 7.78 18.04 0.74
N GLU A 94 7.73 17.54 1.97
CA GLU A 94 8.94 17.13 2.69
C GLU A 94 9.64 15.96 1.98
N VAL A 95 8.89 14.98 1.47
CA VAL A 95 9.42 13.86 0.66
C VAL A 95 10.11 14.37 -0.58
N ALA A 96 9.46 15.27 -1.34
CA ALA A 96 10.04 15.85 -2.56
C ALA A 96 11.34 16.61 -2.28
N ALA A 97 11.41 17.32 -1.17
CA ALA A 97 12.62 18.01 -0.73
C ALA A 97 13.73 17.04 -0.29
N LYS A 98 13.42 16.07 0.58
CA LYS A 98 14.40 15.10 1.13
C LYS A 98 14.99 14.19 0.04
N TYR A 99 14.16 13.71 -0.87
CA TYR A 99 14.58 12.70 -1.86
C TYR A 99 14.75 13.28 -3.27
N LYS A 100 15.02 14.56 -3.38
CA LYS A 100 15.17 15.27 -4.67
C LYS A 100 15.98 14.47 -5.68
N GLY A 101 15.42 14.31 -6.88
CA GLY A 101 16.03 13.56 -8.00
C GLY A 101 15.84 12.04 -7.95
N ARG A 102 15.50 11.44 -6.81
CA ARG A 102 15.29 10.00 -6.64
C ARG A 102 13.83 9.60 -6.49
N VAL A 103 13.01 10.49 -5.93
CA VAL A 103 11.56 10.32 -5.77
C VAL A 103 10.87 11.46 -6.48
N ALA A 104 9.83 11.15 -7.25
CA ALA A 104 8.93 12.11 -7.87
C ALA A 104 7.55 12.00 -7.20
N VAL A 105 6.88 13.13 -7.03
CA VAL A 105 5.50 13.21 -6.52
C VAL A 105 4.62 13.72 -7.62
N LEU A 106 3.54 13.01 -7.92
CA LEU A 106 2.51 13.35 -8.89
C LEU A 106 1.15 13.22 -8.20
N SER A 107 0.60 14.35 -7.74
CA SER A 107 -0.77 14.36 -7.22
C SER A 107 -1.75 14.48 -8.37
N ILE A 108 -2.89 13.79 -8.28
CA ILE A 108 -3.89 13.71 -9.35
C ILE A 108 -5.26 14.06 -8.79
N VAL A 109 -5.96 14.96 -9.47
CA VAL A 109 -7.34 15.36 -9.15
C VAL A 109 -8.29 14.92 -10.25
N ASN A 110 -9.53 14.64 -9.84
CA ASN A 110 -10.64 14.29 -10.71
C ASN A 110 -11.76 15.34 -10.61
N PRO A 111 -12.69 15.42 -11.56
CA PRO A 111 -13.89 16.21 -11.35
C PRO A 111 -14.59 15.87 -10.02
N PRO A 112 -15.13 16.87 -9.29
CA PRO A 112 -15.41 18.24 -9.75
C PRO A 112 -14.27 19.25 -9.55
N ASP A 113 -13.03 18.84 -9.23
CA ASP A 113 -11.93 19.76 -9.09
C ASP A 113 -11.59 20.47 -10.41
N THR A 114 -11.25 21.74 -10.30
CA THR A 114 -10.99 22.64 -11.42
C THR A 114 -9.64 23.31 -11.25
N THR A 115 -9.14 23.99 -12.28
CA THR A 115 -7.93 24.80 -12.20
C THR A 115 -7.98 25.80 -11.04
N SER A 116 -9.15 26.43 -10.79
CA SER A 116 -9.33 27.39 -9.70
C SER A 116 -9.22 26.72 -8.33
N THR A 117 -9.90 25.58 -8.11
CA THR A 117 -9.84 24.86 -6.82
C THR A 117 -8.43 24.33 -6.55
N VAL A 118 -7.73 23.85 -7.57
CA VAL A 118 -6.32 23.39 -7.47
C VAL A 118 -5.38 24.55 -7.16
N GLN A 119 -5.54 25.71 -7.80
CA GLN A 119 -4.72 26.89 -7.49
C GLN A 119 -4.90 27.34 -6.05
N GLN A 120 -6.14 27.39 -5.56
CA GLN A 120 -6.45 27.74 -4.18
C GLN A 120 -5.86 26.71 -3.19
N TYR A 121 -6.03 25.43 -3.46
CA TYR A 121 -5.47 24.34 -2.66
C TYR A 121 -3.94 24.43 -2.55
N MET A 122 -3.26 24.61 -3.69
CA MET A 122 -1.79 24.75 -3.72
C MET A 122 -1.32 25.96 -2.90
N ALA A 123 -2.02 27.10 -3.00
CA ALA A 123 -1.67 28.30 -2.24
C ALA A 123 -1.89 28.12 -0.74
N GLN A 124 -3.04 27.54 -0.34
CA GLN A 124 -3.41 27.36 1.06
C GLN A 124 -2.50 26.35 1.78
N ASN A 125 -2.14 25.25 1.11
CA ASN A 125 -1.34 24.17 1.67
C ASN A 125 0.15 24.25 1.32
N LYS A 126 0.58 25.34 0.63
CA LYS A 126 1.97 25.57 0.18
C LYS A 126 2.53 24.41 -0.66
N VAL A 127 1.68 23.84 -1.53
CA VAL A 127 2.05 22.74 -2.42
C VAL A 127 2.80 23.29 -3.63
N SER A 128 3.99 22.76 -3.89
CA SER A 128 4.84 23.09 -5.02
C SER A 128 5.00 21.93 -6.01
N THR A 129 4.74 20.70 -5.57
CA THR A 129 4.71 19.52 -6.44
C THR A 129 3.55 19.59 -7.43
N PRO A 130 3.69 18.96 -8.63
CA PRO A 130 2.66 19.05 -9.66
C PRO A 130 1.35 18.36 -9.23
N ILE A 131 0.24 19.04 -9.51
CA ILE A 131 -1.11 18.49 -9.42
C ILE A 131 -1.67 18.38 -10.84
N LEU A 132 -2.02 17.16 -11.24
CA LEU A 132 -2.43 16.81 -12.60
C LEU A 132 -3.94 16.58 -12.67
N PHE A 133 -4.53 16.89 -13.83
CA PHE A 133 -5.96 16.72 -14.06
C PHE A 133 -6.23 15.42 -14.80
N ASP A 134 -6.90 14.48 -14.13
CA ASP A 134 -7.35 13.24 -14.76
C ASP A 134 -8.62 13.48 -15.58
N CYS A 135 -8.60 13.05 -16.83
CA CYS A 135 -9.75 13.01 -17.71
C CYS A 135 -10.29 11.57 -17.91
N GLY A 136 -10.06 10.69 -16.93
CA GLY A 136 -10.52 9.31 -16.93
C GLY A 136 -9.44 8.25 -17.13
N GLN A 137 -8.20 8.62 -17.44
CA GLN A 137 -7.11 7.66 -17.65
C GLN A 137 -6.77 6.92 -16.35
N VAL A 138 -6.50 7.67 -15.27
CA VAL A 138 -6.15 7.10 -13.97
C VAL A 138 -7.37 6.50 -13.28
N SER A 139 -8.50 7.19 -13.32
CA SER A 139 -9.75 6.69 -12.73
C SER A 139 -10.13 5.31 -13.28
N SER A 140 -10.05 5.11 -14.60
CA SER A 140 -10.40 3.82 -15.21
C SER A 140 -9.33 2.75 -15.01
N SER A 141 -8.04 3.10 -15.12
CA SER A 141 -6.96 2.11 -15.12
C SER A 141 -6.49 1.68 -13.72
N TYR A 142 -6.58 2.57 -12.72
CA TYR A 142 -6.17 2.28 -11.34
C TYR A 142 -7.36 1.90 -10.46
N TYR A 143 -8.54 2.50 -10.66
CA TYR A 143 -9.73 2.27 -9.84
C TYR A 143 -10.81 1.46 -10.51
N LYS A 144 -10.65 1.14 -11.81
CA LYS A 144 -11.71 0.51 -12.63
C LYS A 144 -13.01 1.32 -12.56
N ALA A 145 -12.88 2.66 -12.42
CA ALA A 145 -14.03 3.53 -12.36
C ALA A 145 -14.88 3.41 -13.62
N SER A 146 -16.18 3.39 -13.43
CA SER A 146 -17.19 3.29 -14.48
C SER A 146 -18.38 4.13 -14.09
N PRO A 147 -19.35 4.38 -15.00
CA PRO A 147 -20.59 5.07 -14.63
C PRO A 147 -21.37 4.42 -13.49
N GLN A 148 -21.19 3.12 -13.27
CA GLN A 148 -21.82 2.34 -12.19
C GLN A 148 -20.99 2.32 -10.90
N ASN A 149 -19.69 2.61 -10.99
CA ASN A 149 -18.76 2.66 -9.86
C ASN A 149 -17.82 3.87 -10.06
N SER A 150 -18.28 5.05 -9.65
CA SER A 150 -17.54 6.30 -9.81
C SER A 150 -16.85 6.77 -8.52
N GLU A 151 -17.02 6.06 -7.41
CA GLU A 151 -16.39 6.43 -6.14
C GLU A 151 -14.90 6.15 -6.16
N ILE A 152 -14.12 7.17 -5.81
CA ILE A 152 -12.67 7.09 -5.61
C ILE A 152 -12.39 7.52 -4.18
N ASN A 153 -11.91 6.59 -3.35
CA ASN A 153 -11.49 6.91 -2.00
C ASN A 153 -10.22 7.73 -2.01
N VAL A 154 -10.23 8.86 -1.29
CA VAL A 154 -9.08 9.77 -1.18
C VAL A 154 -8.76 10.09 0.28
N PRO A 155 -7.49 10.34 0.64
CA PRO A 155 -6.31 10.18 -0.20
C PRO A 155 -6.02 8.71 -0.53
N HIS A 156 -5.39 8.47 -1.68
CA HIS A 156 -4.96 7.14 -2.07
C HIS A 156 -3.56 7.23 -2.70
N LEU A 157 -2.64 6.42 -2.23
CA LEU A 157 -1.24 6.46 -2.65
C LEU A 157 -0.82 5.18 -3.34
N PHE A 158 -0.31 5.29 -4.57
CA PHE A 158 0.44 4.23 -5.23
C PHE A 158 1.93 4.57 -5.22
N ILE A 159 2.76 3.64 -4.74
CA ILE A 159 4.21 3.78 -4.78
C ILE A 159 4.74 2.91 -5.91
N VAL A 160 5.28 3.55 -6.94
CA VAL A 160 5.83 2.91 -8.13
C VAL A 160 7.34 2.89 -8.05
N ASP A 161 7.97 1.73 -8.26
CA ASP A 161 9.43 1.61 -8.24
C ASP A 161 10.08 2.11 -9.54
N ALA A 162 11.42 2.18 -9.55
CA ALA A 162 12.21 2.63 -10.68
C ALA A 162 11.99 1.81 -11.98
N ARG A 163 11.46 0.58 -11.88
CA ARG A 163 11.12 -0.27 -13.02
C ARG A 163 9.69 -0.04 -13.50
N GLY A 164 8.90 0.77 -12.78
CA GLY A 164 7.51 1.05 -13.08
C GLY A 164 6.54 -0.02 -12.57
N VAL A 165 6.89 -0.71 -11.49
CA VAL A 165 6.03 -1.67 -10.80
C VAL A 165 5.47 -1.01 -9.54
N ILE A 166 4.17 -1.12 -9.33
CA ILE A 166 3.51 -0.67 -8.10
C ILE A 166 3.99 -1.58 -6.97
N GLN A 167 4.73 -1.04 -6.02
CA GLN A 167 5.19 -1.77 -4.85
C GLN A 167 4.15 -1.77 -3.74
N ASN A 168 3.46 -0.64 -3.58
CA ASN A 168 2.43 -0.47 -2.58
C ASN A 168 1.24 0.31 -3.16
N ASP A 169 0.07 -0.04 -2.68
CA ASP A 169 -1.24 0.49 -3.05
C ASP A 169 -1.99 0.72 -1.74
N TYR A 170 -2.01 1.98 -1.26
CA TYR A 170 -2.56 2.37 0.04
C TYR A 170 -3.81 3.21 -0.11
N ALA A 171 -4.98 2.66 0.24
CA ALA A 171 -6.16 3.45 0.55
C ALA A 171 -6.06 4.00 1.97
N TYR A 172 -6.57 5.22 2.21
CA TYR A 172 -6.65 5.78 3.56
C TYR A 172 -7.59 4.95 4.45
N SER A 173 -7.08 4.54 5.59
CA SER A 173 -7.81 3.76 6.60
C SER A 173 -7.13 3.87 7.95
N ALA A 174 -7.75 3.37 9.01
CA ALA A 174 -7.13 3.29 10.33
C ALA A 174 -5.80 2.50 10.34
N LEU A 175 -5.65 1.51 9.45
CA LEU A 175 -4.44 0.69 9.35
C LEU A 175 -3.30 1.37 8.56
N THR A 176 -3.65 2.26 7.65
CA THR A 176 -2.69 2.95 6.77
C THR A 176 -2.47 4.41 7.16
N LYS A 177 -3.14 4.89 8.20
CA LYS A 177 -3.09 6.28 8.67
C LYS A 177 -1.66 6.81 8.83
N GLY A 178 -0.74 5.99 9.37
CA GLY A 178 0.65 6.36 9.56
C GLY A 178 1.38 6.76 8.28
N ILE A 179 0.99 6.21 7.13
CA ILE A 179 1.52 6.60 5.81
C ILE A 179 1.09 8.02 5.44
N PHE A 180 -0.17 8.40 5.77
CA PHE A 180 -0.79 9.66 5.32
C PHE A 180 -0.67 10.82 6.31
N GLU A 181 -0.53 10.54 7.60
CA GLU A 181 -0.56 11.56 8.65
C GLU A 181 0.71 11.59 9.51
N ASP A 182 1.51 10.51 9.48
CA ASP A 182 2.74 10.38 10.26
C ASP A 182 3.98 10.29 9.34
N ARG A 183 5.04 9.64 9.79
CA ARG A 183 6.31 9.56 9.03
C ARG A 183 6.61 8.16 8.48
N ASP A 184 5.65 7.25 8.47
CA ASP A 184 5.85 5.86 8.01
C ASP A 184 6.26 5.80 6.53
N LEU A 185 5.77 6.74 5.71
CA LEU A 185 6.16 6.86 4.31
C LEU A 185 7.67 7.03 4.11
N PHE A 186 8.35 7.77 5.00
CA PHE A 186 9.80 7.96 4.92
C PHE A 186 10.56 6.66 5.13
N GLY A 187 10.14 5.85 6.10
CA GLY A 187 10.72 4.52 6.35
C GLY A 187 10.54 3.58 5.17
N GLU A 188 9.37 3.65 4.51
CA GLU A 188 9.09 2.85 3.30
C GLU A 188 10.02 3.25 2.15
N LEU A 189 10.15 4.56 1.89
CA LEU A 189 11.02 5.08 0.83
C LEU A 189 12.49 4.78 1.09
N ASP A 190 12.97 4.92 2.34
CA ASP A 190 14.35 4.59 2.71
C ASP A 190 14.65 3.10 2.45
N ARG A 191 13.72 2.20 2.78
CA ARG A 191 13.83 0.75 2.48
C ARG A 191 13.88 0.47 0.98
N MET A 192 13.04 1.13 0.18
CA MET A 192 13.00 0.95 -1.28
C MET A 192 14.29 1.46 -1.93
N LEU A 193 14.77 2.65 -1.52
CA LEU A 193 15.99 3.26 -2.06
C LEU A 193 17.26 2.47 -1.69
N ALA A 194 17.27 1.76 -0.55
CA ALA A 194 18.40 0.90 -0.17
C ALA A 194 18.51 -0.34 -1.06
N LYS A 195 17.39 -0.85 -1.61
CA LYS A 195 17.34 -2.02 -2.50
C LYS A 195 17.74 -1.70 -3.96
N THR A 196 17.82 -0.43 -4.32
CA THR A 196 18.06 0.03 -5.69
C THR A 196 19.56 0.31 -5.98
N LYS A 197 20.45 0.00 -5.02
CA LYS A 197 21.92 0.13 -5.17
C LYS A 197 22.55 -1.09 -5.80
#